data_028440f09b476425325602e261d1ab4a
#
_entry.id   028440f09b476425325602e261d1ab4a
#
_cell.length_a   1.000
_cell.length_b   1.000
_cell.length_c   1.000
_cell.angle_alpha   90.00
_cell.angle_beta   90.00
_cell.angle_gamma   90.00
#
_symmetry.space_group_name_H-M   'P 1'
#
loop_
_entity.id
_entity.type
_entity.pdbx_description
1 polymer ?
#
loop_
_entity_poly.entity_id
_entity_poly.type
_entity_poly.pdbx_seq_one_letter_code
_entity_poly.pdbx_strand_id
1 'polypeptide(L)'
;AGSIGRPAAFCGVLGFKPSFDRLATEGVLMTSKTLDTLGLMAQSVGTLQRSMTVLGNLNSSAQVTASTQTLVFYQSHLWSTLTLEDQLVIQDFVQQIAPYFRAVSQKQPQPCLVNLTRAQQCIHSHEVSEHLGYLLDDHHESLSGTFKAFVADGKNLSADDLTWAYQQLHTARQEDNAIVKKDEIWVTPVTNGVAPMHSVGTGDPAFCRAWTAAGNPTLTVPIAMPQNLPLGVQLVAPKGSDEMLLNVAAEIEHLLQKPWEIRHDA
;
A
#
# COMPACT_ATOMS: atom_id res chain seq x y z
N ALA A 1 -2.42 6.73 -5.15
CA ALA A 1 -1.93 5.71 -4.21
C ALA A 1 -2.68 5.77 -2.88
N GLY A 2 -2.66 4.66 -2.12
CA GLY A 2 -3.17 4.61 -0.75
C GLY A 2 -4.68 4.59 -0.58
N SER A 3 -5.46 4.54 -1.65
CA SER A 3 -6.93 4.51 -1.58
C SER A 3 -7.51 3.21 -1.01
N ILE A 4 -6.72 2.16 -0.90
CA ILE A 4 -7.07 0.89 -0.25
C ILE A 4 -6.44 0.80 1.13
N GLY A 5 -5.12 0.88 1.22
CA GLY A 5 -4.40 0.67 2.49
C GLY A 5 -4.72 1.72 3.54
N ARG A 6 -4.75 2.98 3.16
CA ARG A 6 -4.98 4.10 4.09
C ARG A 6 -6.37 4.07 4.73
N PRO A 7 -7.50 4.02 3.99
CA PRO A 7 -8.82 3.92 4.61
C PRO A 7 -9.00 2.63 5.40
N ALA A 8 -8.43 1.51 4.94
CA ALA A 8 -8.46 0.26 5.71
C ALA A 8 -7.79 0.41 7.07
N ALA A 9 -6.60 1.04 7.12
CA ALA A 9 -5.91 1.34 8.39
C ALA A 9 -6.75 2.21 9.31
N PHE A 10 -7.34 3.28 8.78
CA PHE A 10 -8.15 4.22 9.56
C PHE A 10 -9.47 3.63 10.05
N CYS A 11 -10.02 2.65 9.34
CA CYS A 11 -11.25 1.95 9.73
C CYS A 11 -10.98 0.67 10.55
N GLY A 12 -9.73 0.32 10.81
CA GLY A 12 -9.38 -0.87 11.58
C GLY A 12 -9.75 -2.19 10.90
N VAL A 13 -9.69 -2.24 9.56
CA VAL A 13 -9.98 -3.43 8.75
C VAL A 13 -8.80 -3.81 7.87
N LEU A 14 -8.80 -5.03 7.33
CA LEU A 14 -7.82 -5.45 6.33
C LEU A 14 -8.04 -4.73 5.00
N GLY A 15 -6.96 -4.27 4.37
CA GLY A 15 -6.98 -3.67 3.04
C GLY A 15 -5.97 -4.34 2.12
N PHE A 16 -6.44 -5.09 1.14
CA PHE A 16 -5.58 -5.79 0.20
C PHE A 16 -5.55 -5.07 -1.15
N LYS A 17 -4.37 -4.58 -1.51
CA LYS A 17 -4.06 -4.10 -2.86
C LYS A 17 -3.24 -5.18 -3.55
N PRO A 18 -3.80 -5.90 -4.53
CA PRO A 18 -3.05 -6.92 -5.26
C PRO A 18 -1.91 -6.33 -6.08
N SER A 19 -1.12 -7.19 -6.67
CA SER A 19 -0.14 -6.82 -7.68
C SER A 19 -0.78 -5.99 -8.79
N PHE A 20 -0.01 -5.05 -9.33
CA PHE A 20 -0.47 -4.27 -10.48
C PHE A 20 -0.89 -5.20 -11.62
N ASP A 21 -2.02 -4.89 -12.26
CA ASP A 21 -2.59 -5.66 -13.38
C ASP A 21 -3.09 -7.08 -13.00
N ARG A 22 -3.34 -7.35 -11.70
CA ARG A 22 -3.85 -8.64 -11.23
C ARG A 22 -5.36 -8.79 -11.42
N LEU A 23 -6.11 -7.70 -11.28
CA LEU A 23 -7.57 -7.66 -11.43
C LEU A 23 -7.94 -6.89 -12.68
N ALA A 24 -8.93 -7.43 -13.42
CA ALA A 24 -9.49 -6.76 -14.59
C ALA A 24 -10.11 -5.41 -14.22
N THR A 25 -9.93 -4.42 -15.07
CA THR A 25 -10.36 -3.03 -14.84
C THR A 25 -11.42 -2.55 -15.84
N GLU A 26 -12.02 -3.45 -16.62
CA GLU A 26 -13.10 -3.11 -17.53
C GLU A 26 -14.27 -2.50 -16.76
N GLY A 27 -14.78 -1.38 -17.27
CA GLY A 27 -15.88 -0.61 -16.65
C GLY A 27 -15.46 0.27 -15.47
N VAL A 28 -14.17 0.35 -15.15
CA VAL A 28 -13.63 1.24 -14.11
C VAL A 28 -13.11 2.52 -14.74
N LEU A 29 -13.54 3.67 -14.20
CA LEU A 29 -12.95 4.95 -14.55
C LEU A 29 -11.55 5.06 -13.93
N MET A 30 -10.52 4.85 -14.76
CA MET A 30 -9.13 4.94 -14.32
C MET A 30 -8.68 6.39 -14.23
N THR A 31 -8.08 6.77 -13.12
CA THR A 31 -7.42 8.07 -12.94
C THR A 31 -6.01 8.04 -13.50
N SER A 32 -5.34 6.91 -13.35
CA SER A 32 -3.99 6.66 -13.85
C SER A 32 -3.87 5.22 -14.34
N LYS A 33 -3.75 5.02 -15.64
CA LYS A 33 -3.70 3.68 -16.26
C LYS A 33 -2.47 2.88 -15.83
N THR A 34 -1.38 3.57 -15.51
CA THR A 34 -0.13 2.91 -15.11
C THR A 34 -0.02 2.64 -13.61
N LEU A 35 -0.90 3.21 -12.78
CA LEU A 35 -0.78 3.13 -11.32
C LEU A 35 -2.01 2.55 -10.63
N ASP A 36 -3.21 2.78 -11.17
CA ASP A 36 -4.45 2.38 -10.53
C ASP A 36 -4.55 0.86 -10.42
N THR A 37 -4.99 0.39 -9.27
CA THR A 37 -5.16 -1.02 -8.95
C THR A 37 -6.44 -1.16 -8.14
N LEU A 38 -7.34 -2.05 -8.55
CA LEU A 38 -8.48 -2.44 -7.74
C LEU A 38 -7.99 -3.18 -6.49
N GLY A 39 -8.69 -2.98 -5.37
CA GLY A 39 -8.35 -3.64 -4.12
C GLY A 39 -9.60 -4.05 -3.34
N LEU A 40 -9.38 -4.78 -2.27
CA LEU A 40 -10.42 -5.35 -1.44
C LEU A 40 -10.24 -4.91 0.01
N MET A 41 -11.34 -4.75 0.73
CA MET A 41 -11.35 -4.57 2.18
C MET A 41 -12.21 -5.65 2.82
N ALA A 42 -11.76 -6.21 3.94
CA ALA A 42 -12.48 -7.28 4.63
C ALA A 42 -12.07 -7.33 6.12
N GLN A 43 -12.85 -8.06 6.91
CA GLN A 43 -12.58 -8.30 8.33
C GLN A 43 -11.65 -9.50 8.59
N SER A 44 -11.46 -10.38 7.60
CA SER A 44 -10.59 -11.55 7.74
C SER A 44 -9.80 -11.84 6.47
N VAL A 45 -8.61 -12.43 6.64
CA VAL A 45 -7.77 -12.86 5.51
C VAL A 45 -8.49 -13.93 4.69
N GLY A 46 -9.21 -14.85 5.33
CA GLY A 46 -9.97 -15.87 4.62
C GLY A 46 -11.04 -15.30 3.67
N THR A 47 -11.65 -14.15 4.00
CA THR A 47 -12.56 -13.46 3.07
C THR A 47 -11.80 -12.87 1.88
N LEU A 48 -10.64 -12.26 2.10
CA LEU A 48 -9.78 -11.76 1.01
C LEU A 48 -9.33 -12.89 0.08
N GLN A 49 -8.91 -14.03 0.63
CA GLN A 49 -8.51 -15.21 -0.15
C GLN A 49 -9.65 -15.72 -1.03
N ARG A 50 -10.86 -15.91 -0.47
CA ARG A 50 -12.04 -16.32 -1.25
C ARG A 50 -12.40 -15.33 -2.34
N SER A 51 -12.36 -14.04 -2.03
CA SER A 51 -12.64 -12.99 -3.03
C SER A 51 -11.62 -13.00 -4.15
N MET A 52 -10.34 -13.14 -3.83
CA MET A 52 -9.26 -13.21 -4.82
C MET A 52 -9.30 -14.50 -5.65
N THR A 53 -9.77 -15.62 -5.10
CA THR A 53 -10.00 -16.84 -5.88
C THR A 53 -11.02 -16.60 -6.99
N VAL A 54 -12.09 -15.84 -6.71
CA VAL A 54 -13.14 -15.55 -7.68
C VAL A 54 -12.71 -14.47 -8.68
N LEU A 55 -12.13 -13.36 -8.19
CA LEU A 55 -11.84 -12.17 -9.00
C LEU A 55 -10.49 -12.22 -9.72
N GLY A 56 -9.49 -12.82 -9.08
CA GLY A 56 -8.09 -12.79 -9.54
C GLY A 56 -7.51 -14.16 -9.88
N ASN A 57 -8.33 -15.22 -10.01
CA ASN A 57 -7.89 -16.60 -10.28
C ASN A 57 -6.74 -17.03 -9.34
N LEU A 58 -6.90 -16.76 -8.05
CA LEU A 58 -5.91 -17.15 -7.06
C LEU A 58 -5.93 -18.68 -6.90
N ASN A 59 -4.80 -19.33 -7.15
CA ASN A 59 -4.64 -20.76 -6.90
C ASN A 59 -4.15 -20.99 -5.48
N SER A 60 -4.98 -21.56 -4.61
CA SER A 60 -4.64 -21.83 -3.20
C SER A 60 -3.66 -22.99 -2.98
N SER A 61 -2.99 -23.48 -4.03
CA SER A 61 -2.20 -24.73 -3.98
C SER A 61 -0.79 -24.57 -3.42
N ALA A 62 -0.24 -23.37 -3.31
CA ALA A 62 1.10 -23.18 -2.76
C ALA A 62 1.00 -22.90 -1.24
N GLN A 63 1.33 -23.90 -0.42
CA GLN A 63 1.51 -23.72 1.03
C GLN A 63 2.83 -23.00 1.31
N VAL A 64 2.86 -21.68 1.07
CA VAL A 64 3.96 -20.84 1.52
C VAL A 64 3.63 -20.38 2.94
N THR A 65 4.55 -20.63 3.87
CA THR A 65 4.42 -20.29 5.29
C THR A 65 5.38 -19.17 5.68
N ALA A 66 5.11 -18.46 6.76
CA ALA A 66 5.99 -17.43 7.32
C ALA A 66 7.37 -17.99 7.63
N SER A 67 7.46 -19.23 8.12
CA SER A 67 8.71 -19.92 8.47
C SER A 67 9.66 -20.14 7.28
N THR A 68 9.20 -20.01 6.04
CA THR A 68 10.04 -20.05 4.84
C THR A 68 10.49 -18.68 4.36
N GLN A 69 9.94 -17.59 4.93
CA GLN A 69 10.18 -16.22 4.51
C GLN A 69 11.10 -15.48 5.48
N THR A 70 11.76 -14.44 4.97
CA THR A 70 12.49 -13.46 5.76
C THR A 70 11.57 -12.25 6.01
N LEU A 71 11.37 -11.90 7.27
CA LEU A 71 10.69 -10.66 7.65
C LEU A 71 11.65 -9.49 7.51
N VAL A 72 11.27 -8.46 6.77
CA VAL A 72 12.06 -7.24 6.62
C VAL A 72 11.31 -6.07 7.25
N PHE A 73 11.81 -5.55 8.35
CA PHE A 73 11.30 -4.30 8.92
C PHE A 73 11.89 -3.11 8.16
N TYR A 74 11.07 -2.39 7.41
CA TYR A 74 11.50 -1.24 6.61
C TYR A 74 11.09 0.08 7.26
N GLN A 75 12.09 0.81 7.74
CA GLN A 75 11.95 2.18 8.20
C GLN A 75 12.24 3.13 7.04
N SER A 76 11.19 3.65 6.41
CA SER A 76 11.30 4.56 5.26
C SER A 76 11.87 5.93 5.68
N HIS A 77 12.16 6.78 4.70
CA HIS A 77 12.55 8.19 4.94
C HIS A 77 11.45 9.00 5.65
N LEU A 78 10.23 8.48 5.72
CA LEU A 78 9.10 9.07 6.42
C LEU A 78 8.97 8.57 7.88
N TRP A 79 9.82 7.62 8.32
CA TRP A 79 9.74 7.02 9.65
C TRP A 79 9.75 8.06 10.78
N SER A 80 10.57 9.11 10.65
CA SER A 80 10.67 10.19 11.64
C SER A 80 9.46 11.12 11.70
N THR A 81 8.52 11.00 10.78
CA THR A 81 7.26 11.79 10.81
C THR A 81 6.20 11.15 11.70
N LEU A 82 6.36 9.89 12.08
CA LEU A 82 5.51 9.20 13.03
C LEU A 82 5.78 9.69 14.46
N THR A 83 4.75 9.68 15.32
CA THR A 83 4.94 9.90 16.75
C THR A 83 5.80 8.79 17.36
N LEU A 84 6.45 9.06 18.49
CA LEU A 84 7.21 8.04 19.21
C LEU A 84 6.31 6.86 19.64
N GLU A 85 5.08 7.15 20.05
CA GLU A 85 4.09 6.13 20.41
C GLU A 85 3.78 5.20 19.24
N ASP A 86 3.48 5.74 18.05
CA ASP A 86 3.22 4.95 16.85
C ASP A 86 4.44 4.11 16.45
N GLN A 87 5.66 4.68 16.55
CA GLN A 87 6.90 3.96 16.27
C GLN A 87 7.07 2.75 17.19
N LEU A 88 6.82 2.93 18.49
CA LEU A 88 6.93 1.85 19.49
C LEU A 88 5.89 0.76 19.26
N VAL A 89 4.65 1.13 18.96
CA VAL A 89 3.57 0.17 18.65
C VAL A 89 3.91 -0.65 17.40
N ILE A 90 4.45 -0.03 16.36
CA ILE A 90 4.84 -0.75 15.14
C ILE A 90 6.03 -1.67 15.41
N GLN A 91 7.01 -1.23 16.19
CA GLN A 91 8.16 -2.06 16.58
C GLN A 91 7.74 -3.26 17.42
N ASP A 92 6.80 -3.08 18.37
CA ASP A 92 6.26 -4.17 19.17
C ASP A 92 5.53 -5.20 18.30
N PHE A 93 4.70 -4.75 17.36
CA PHE A 93 4.08 -5.66 16.39
C PHE A 93 5.10 -6.47 15.60
N VAL A 94 6.18 -5.85 15.11
CA VAL A 94 7.25 -6.55 14.40
C VAL A 94 7.91 -7.60 15.30
N GLN A 95 8.16 -7.28 16.58
CA GLN A 95 8.71 -8.23 17.54
C GLN A 95 7.74 -9.40 17.81
N GLN A 96 6.44 -9.17 17.87
CA GLN A 96 5.43 -10.22 18.06
C GLN A 96 5.41 -11.23 16.91
N ILE A 97 5.53 -10.77 15.66
CA ILE A 97 5.49 -11.66 14.49
C ILE A 97 6.86 -12.26 14.12
N ALA A 98 7.96 -11.64 14.55
CA ALA A 98 9.33 -12.05 14.21
C ALA A 98 9.62 -13.55 14.44
N PRO A 99 9.19 -14.19 15.56
CA PRO A 99 9.48 -15.61 15.82
C PRO A 99 8.90 -16.59 14.81
N TYR A 100 7.93 -16.18 14.03
CA TYR A 100 7.26 -17.04 13.03
C TYR A 100 7.99 -17.07 11.69
N PHE A 101 8.94 -16.18 11.47
CA PHE A 101 9.71 -16.08 10.23
C PHE A 101 11.06 -16.80 10.34
N ARG A 102 11.57 -17.27 9.18
CA ARG A 102 12.91 -17.91 9.09
C ARG A 102 14.03 -17.02 9.59
N ALA A 103 13.96 -15.75 9.27
CA ALA A 103 14.93 -14.72 9.63
C ALA A 103 14.25 -13.35 9.69
N VAL A 104 14.89 -12.44 10.41
CA VAL A 104 14.45 -11.05 10.52
C VAL A 104 15.58 -10.13 10.12
N SER A 105 15.30 -9.13 9.33
CA SER A 105 16.24 -8.08 8.98
C SER A 105 15.58 -6.70 9.07
N GLN A 106 16.39 -5.67 9.19
CA GLN A 106 15.96 -4.29 9.19
C GLN A 106 16.60 -3.56 8.02
N LYS A 107 15.82 -2.75 7.30
CA LYS A 107 16.33 -1.89 6.23
C LYS A 107 15.99 -0.43 6.52
N GLN A 108 16.96 0.41 6.28
CA GLN A 108 16.86 1.87 6.37
C GLN A 108 16.40 2.45 5.01
N PRO A 109 16.11 3.76 4.92
CA PRO A 109 15.67 4.41 3.71
C PRO A 109 16.55 4.07 2.50
N GLN A 110 15.92 3.66 1.41
CA GLN A 110 16.59 3.31 0.16
C GLN A 110 16.30 4.39 -0.89
N PRO A 111 17.34 4.93 -1.56
CA PRO A 111 17.16 5.98 -2.57
C PRO A 111 16.15 5.60 -3.67
N CYS A 112 16.12 4.34 -4.11
CA CYS A 112 15.18 3.87 -5.12
C CYS A 112 13.71 4.02 -4.67
N LEU A 113 13.38 3.75 -3.39
CA LEU A 113 12.03 3.91 -2.85
C LEU A 113 11.64 5.38 -2.67
N VAL A 114 12.60 6.24 -2.31
CA VAL A 114 12.40 7.69 -2.29
C VAL A 114 12.09 8.21 -3.69
N ASN A 115 12.87 7.79 -4.68
CA ASN A 115 12.65 8.15 -6.09
C ASN A 115 11.30 7.65 -6.60
N LEU A 116 10.90 6.42 -6.26
CA LEU A 116 9.59 5.88 -6.64
C LEU A 116 8.42 6.64 -6.02
N THR A 117 8.57 7.13 -4.80
CA THR A 117 7.56 7.98 -4.16
C THR A 117 7.33 9.26 -4.97
N ARG A 118 8.42 9.94 -5.41
CA ARG A 118 8.35 11.12 -6.28
C ARG A 118 7.83 10.77 -7.67
N ALA A 119 8.33 9.71 -8.28
CA ALA A 119 7.90 9.25 -9.61
C ALA A 119 6.39 8.95 -9.65
N GLN A 120 5.86 8.30 -8.61
CA GLN A 120 4.43 8.05 -8.49
C GLN A 120 3.61 9.35 -8.50
N GLN A 121 4.06 10.40 -7.81
CA GLN A 121 3.36 11.69 -7.81
C GLN A 121 3.36 12.32 -9.21
N CYS A 122 4.51 12.39 -9.87
CA CYS A 122 4.62 12.94 -11.22
C CYS A 122 3.71 12.20 -12.20
N ILE A 123 3.80 10.87 -12.26
CA ILE A 123 2.99 10.06 -13.17
C ILE A 123 1.50 10.24 -12.86
N HIS A 124 1.11 10.19 -11.58
CA HIS A 124 -0.30 10.28 -11.20
C HIS A 124 -0.91 11.63 -11.55
N SER A 125 -0.23 12.75 -11.24
CA SER A 125 -0.73 14.09 -11.58
C SER A 125 -0.80 14.29 -13.10
N HIS A 126 0.22 13.80 -13.83
CA HIS A 126 0.22 13.86 -15.29
C HIS A 126 -0.96 13.07 -15.90
N GLU A 127 -1.08 11.78 -15.56
CA GLU A 127 -2.13 10.95 -16.14
C GLU A 127 -3.54 11.41 -15.74
N VAL A 128 -3.74 11.91 -14.52
CA VAL A 128 -5.02 12.57 -14.14
C VAL A 128 -5.26 13.81 -14.98
N SER A 129 -4.25 14.63 -15.25
CA SER A 129 -4.41 15.82 -16.08
C SER A 129 -4.79 15.47 -17.53
N GLU A 130 -4.23 14.40 -18.08
CA GLU A 130 -4.54 13.92 -19.44
C GLU A 130 -5.93 13.26 -19.53
N HIS A 131 -6.29 12.44 -18.54
CA HIS A 131 -7.51 11.65 -18.60
C HIS A 131 -8.75 12.39 -18.11
N LEU A 132 -8.60 13.26 -17.10
CA LEU A 132 -9.70 13.93 -16.41
C LEU A 132 -9.63 15.46 -16.47
N GLY A 133 -8.59 16.02 -17.11
CA GLY A 133 -8.39 17.46 -17.19
C GLY A 133 -9.53 18.20 -17.89
N TYR A 134 -10.25 17.55 -18.81
CA TYR A 134 -11.42 18.09 -19.49
C TYR A 134 -12.56 18.48 -18.52
N LEU A 135 -12.64 17.84 -17.35
CA LEU A 135 -13.63 18.19 -16.33
C LEU A 135 -13.48 19.63 -15.82
N LEU A 136 -12.28 20.21 -15.92
CA LEU A 136 -12.10 21.63 -15.58
C LEU A 136 -12.86 22.57 -16.50
N ASP A 137 -13.01 22.20 -17.77
CA ASP A 137 -13.73 23.02 -18.75
C ASP A 137 -15.25 22.84 -18.59
N ASP A 138 -15.69 21.60 -18.36
CA ASP A 138 -17.11 21.24 -18.34
C ASP A 138 -17.78 21.44 -16.96
N HIS A 139 -17.04 21.29 -15.86
CA HIS A 139 -17.58 21.20 -14.50
C HIS A 139 -16.79 21.99 -13.45
N HIS A 140 -16.09 23.06 -13.84
CA HIS A 140 -15.16 23.79 -12.98
C HIS A 140 -15.72 24.11 -11.58
N GLU A 141 -16.95 24.64 -11.50
CA GLU A 141 -17.55 25.06 -10.23
C GLU A 141 -17.82 23.89 -9.26
N SER A 142 -18.01 22.68 -9.79
CA SER A 142 -18.32 21.48 -8.99
C SER A 142 -17.07 20.75 -8.49
N LEU A 143 -15.89 21.12 -8.96
CA LEU A 143 -14.63 20.45 -8.62
C LEU A 143 -13.96 21.06 -7.39
N SER A 144 -13.38 20.20 -6.54
CA SER A 144 -12.62 20.64 -5.37
C SER A 144 -11.35 21.40 -5.76
N GLY A 145 -10.93 22.36 -4.93
CA GLY A 145 -9.66 23.08 -5.12
C GLY A 145 -8.46 22.12 -5.17
N THR A 146 -8.48 21.03 -4.38
CA THR A 146 -7.44 20.01 -4.40
C THR A 146 -7.33 19.31 -5.75
N PHE A 147 -8.46 18.95 -6.37
CA PHE A 147 -8.44 18.35 -7.72
C PHE A 147 -7.91 19.32 -8.77
N LYS A 148 -8.35 20.59 -8.73
CA LYS A 148 -7.89 21.63 -9.66
C LYS A 148 -6.37 21.84 -9.57
N ALA A 149 -5.83 21.93 -8.34
CA ALA A 149 -4.40 22.04 -8.10
C ALA A 149 -3.64 20.81 -8.63
N PHE A 150 -4.17 19.61 -8.37
CA PHE A 150 -3.54 18.36 -8.82
C PHE A 150 -3.45 18.24 -10.35
N VAL A 151 -4.49 18.66 -11.07
CA VAL A 151 -4.48 18.73 -12.55
C VAL A 151 -3.48 19.79 -13.03
N ALA A 152 -3.42 20.96 -12.37
CA ALA A 152 -2.46 22.01 -12.73
C ALA A 152 -1.02 21.52 -12.53
N ASP A 153 -0.73 20.84 -11.42
CA ASP A 153 0.58 20.23 -11.17
C ASP A 153 0.98 19.27 -12.30
N GLY A 154 0.05 18.43 -12.74
CA GLY A 154 0.28 17.48 -13.84
C GLY A 154 0.59 18.16 -15.18
N LYS A 155 -0.11 19.27 -15.50
CA LYS A 155 0.12 20.06 -16.72
C LYS A 155 1.46 20.79 -16.71
N ASN A 156 2.00 21.11 -15.55
CA ASN A 156 3.24 21.87 -15.39
C ASN A 156 4.51 21.00 -15.36
N LEU A 157 4.38 19.67 -15.43
CA LEU A 157 5.55 18.78 -15.46
C LEU A 157 6.32 18.91 -16.77
N SER A 158 7.65 18.97 -16.67
CA SER A 158 8.51 18.95 -17.85
C SER A 158 8.58 17.54 -18.48
N ALA A 159 8.93 17.49 -19.76
CA ALA A 159 9.18 16.22 -20.46
C ALA A 159 10.31 15.40 -19.79
N ASP A 160 11.31 16.08 -19.24
CA ASP A 160 12.42 15.44 -18.54
C ASP A 160 11.97 14.82 -17.22
N ASP A 161 11.12 15.52 -16.43
CA ASP A 161 10.53 14.97 -15.19
C ASP A 161 9.69 13.72 -15.48
N LEU A 162 8.89 13.74 -16.53
CA LEU A 162 8.09 12.61 -16.95
C LEU A 162 8.95 11.44 -17.43
N THR A 163 9.94 11.70 -18.26
CA THR A 163 10.88 10.67 -18.73
C THR A 163 11.57 10.01 -17.55
N TRP A 164 12.09 10.81 -16.61
CA TRP A 164 12.70 10.31 -15.40
C TRP A 164 11.73 9.46 -14.57
N ALA A 165 10.50 9.94 -14.35
CA ALA A 165 9.51 9.25 -13.53
C ALA A 165 9.12 7.88 -14.12
N TYR A 166 8.86 7.80 -15.42
CA TYR A 166 8.56 6.54 -16.08
C TYR A 166 9.77 5.59 -16.12
N GLN A 167 11.00 6.09 -16.22
CA GLN A 167 12.20 5.26 -16.09
C GLN A 167 12.32 4.64 -14.69
N GLN A 168 12.07 5.42 -13.61
CA GLN A 168 12.08 4.89 -12.25
C GLN A 168 11.05 3.76 -12.09
N LEU A 169 9.83 3.97 -12.57
CA LEU A 169 8.74 3.00 -12.52
C LEU A 169 9.09 1.74 -13.32
N HIS A 170 9.57 1.90 -14.57
CA HIS A 170 9.95 0.78 -15.43
C HIS A 170 11.05 -0.06 -14.77
N THR A 171 12.11 0.58 -14.30
CA THR A 171 13.22 -0.10 -13.61
C THR A 171 12.76 -0.90 -12.40
N ALA A 172 11.90 -0.31 -11.55
CA ALA A 172 11.41 -0.99 -10.35
C ALA A 172 10.49 -2.20 -10.64
N ARG A 173 9.88 -2.24 -11.82
CA ARG A 173 8.97 -3.32 -12.22
C ARG A 173 9.66 -4.48 -12.95
N GLN A 174 10.94 -4.33 -13.29
CA GLN A 174 11.74 -5.42 -13.85
C GLN A 174 12.08 -6.45 -12.76
N GLU A 175 12.02 -7.74 -13.09
CA GLU A 175 12.30 -8.83 -12.12
C GLU A 175 13.70 -8.75 -11.53
N ASP A 176 14.71 -8.43 -12.34
CA ASP A 176 16.11 -8.33 -11.93
C ASP A 176 16.35 -7.19 -10.93
N ASN A 177 15.47 -6.18 -10.93
CA ASN A 177 15.52 -5.03 -10.04
C ASN A 177 14.48 -5.08 -8.92
N ALA A 178 13.90 -6.24 -8.64
CA ALA A 178 12.89 -6.41 -7.61
C ALA A 178 13.40 -5.92 -6.24
N ILE A 179 12.71 -4.94 -5.68
CA ILE A 179 13.05 -4.32 -4.38
C ILE A 179 12.80 -5.32 -3.26
N VAL A 180 11.65 -5.99 -3.30
CA VAL A 180 11.27 -7.06 -2.38
C VAL A 180 11.69 -8.39 -3.01
N LYS A 181 12.55 -9.15 -2.35
CA LYS A 181 13.06 -10.43 -2.86
C LYS A 181 12.01 -11.53 -2.75
N LYS A 182 12.18 -12.62 -3.52
CA LYS A 182 11.20 -13.72 -3.63
C LYS A 182 10.87 -14.41 -2.30
N ASP A 183 11.76 -14.34 -1.34
CA ASP A 183 11.64 -14.94 0.00
C ASP A 183 11.51 -13.88 1.12
N GLU A 184 11.10 -12.67 0.78
CA GLU A 184 10.95 -11.57 1.74
C GLU A 184 9.46 -11.16 1.86
N ILE A 185 9.05 -10.87 3.09
CA ILE A 185 7.85 -10.08 3.43
C ILE A 185 8.32 -8.84 4.17
N TRP A 186 8.00 -7.67 3.64
CA TRP A 186 8.37 -6.42 4.28
C TRP A 186 7.21 -5.90 5.13
N VAL A 187 7.54 -5.36 6.31
CA VAL A 187 6.62 -4.61 7.17
C VAL A 187 7.04 -3.16 7.21
N THR A 188 6.09 -2.27 6.99
CA THR A 188 6.32 -0.81 7.02
C THR A 188 5.02 -0.09 7.39
N PRO A 189 5.07 1.14 7.91
CA PRO A 189 3.86 1.93 8.12
C PRO A 189 3.03 2.06 6.85
N VAL A 190 1.71 2.17 6.98
CA VAL A 190 0.78 2.42 5.87
C VAL A 190 0.29 3.87 5.84
N THR A 191 0.25 4.51 7.01
CA THR A 191 -0.20 5.89 7.22
C THR A 191 0.78 6.63 8.14
N ASN A 192 0.65 7.95 8.18
CA ASN A 192 1.34 8.78 9.16
C ASN A 192 0.51 8.83 10.46
N GLY A 193 0.50 7.72 11.21
CA GLY A 193 -0.28 7.58 12.42
C GLY A 193 -1.75 7.23 12.18
N VAL A 194 -2.61 7.57 13.14
CA VAL A 194 -4.05 7.33 13.13
C VAL A 194 -4.80 8.28 12.18
N ALA A 195 -6.12 8.07 12.03
CA ALA A 195 -6.96 8.91 11.18
C ALA A 195 -6.87 10.39 11.57
N PRO A 196 -6.63 11.30 10.60
CA PRO A 196 -6.62 12.73 10.88
C PRO A 196 -8.04 13.26 11.14
N MET A 197 -8.13 14.43 11.75
CA MET A 197 -9.40 15.15 11.85
C MET A 197 -10.00 15.40 10.46
N HIS A 198 -11.32 15.30 10.34
CA HIS A 198 -12.05 15.50 9.07
C HIS A 198 -11.69 16.81 8.36
N SER A 199 -11.44 17.87 9.10
CA SER A 199 -11.05 19.19 8.57
C SER A 199 -9.69 19.18 7.83
N VAL A 200 -8.83 18.19 8.12
CA VAL A 200 -7.51 18.01 7.47
C VAL A 200 -7.63 17.18 6.20
N GLY A 201 -8.74 16.48 6.02
CA GLY A 201 -8.99 15.60 4.88
C GLY A 201 -8.66 14.13 5.15
N THR A 202 -8.29 13.39 4.10
CA THR A 202 -8.09 11.93 4.15
C THR A 202 -6.65 11.49 4.46
N GLY A 203 -5.76 12.41 4.82
CA GLY A 203 -4.34 12.15 5.10
C GLY A 203 -3.48 11.95 3.82
N ASP A 204 -2.16 11.89 4.01
CA ASP A 204 -1.19 11.73 2.91
C ASP A 204 -0.98 10.24 2.58
N PRO A 205 -1.04 9.83 1.31
CA PRO A 205 -0.72 8.47 0.87
C PRO A 205 0.79 8.18 0.76
N ALA A 206 1.66 9.01 1.29
CA ALA A 206 3.11 8.95 1.07
C ALA A 206 3.72 7.56 1.33
N PHE A 207 3.32 6.89 2.42
CA PHE A 207 3.80 5.54 2.75
C PHE A 207 3.38 4.45 1.73
N CYS A 208 2.35 4.71 0.92
CA CYS A 208 1.85 3.76 -0.08
C CYS A 208 2.39 4.00 -1.50
N ARG A 209 2.98 5.18 -1.77
CA ARG A 209 3.32 5.62 -3.13
C ARG A 209 4.34 4.72 -3.81
N ALA A 210 5.44 4.42 -3.13
CA ALA A 210 6.51 3.58 -3.69
C ALA A 210 6.01 2.18 -4.08
N TRP A 211 5.20 1.55 -3.23
CA TRP A 211 4.64 0.23 -3.47
C TRP A 211 3.59 0.21 -4.59
N THR A 212 2.85 1.31 -4.75
CA THR A 212 1.96 1.50 -5.90
C THR A 212 2.76 1.61 -7.19
N ALA A 213 3.83 2.43 -7.22
CA ALA A 213 4.70 2.57 -8.39
C ALA A 213 5.38 1.25 -8.74
N ALA A 214 5.97 0.56 -7.78
CA ALA A 214 6.62 -0.73 -7.99
C ALA A 214 5.66 -1.86 -8.39
N GLY A 215 4.34 -1.68 -8.15
CA GLY A 215 3.33 -2.68 -8.49
C GLY A 215 3.29 -3.88 -7.52
N ASN A 216 3.91 -3.77 -6.35
CA ASN A 216 3.90 -4.82 -5.32
C ASN A 216 2.50 -5.04 -4.72
N PRO A 217 2.10 -6.26 -4.39
CA PRO A 217 0.93 -6.50 -3.57
C PRO A 217 1.20 -6.01 -2.15
N THR A 218 0.18 -5.39 -1.54
CA THR A 218 0.25 -4.93 -0.14
C THR A 218 -1.00 -5.34 0.62
N LEU A 219 -0.82 -5.75 1.87
CA LEU A 219 -1.91 -6.03 2.80
C LEU A 219 -1.77 -5.11 4.01
N THR A 220 -2.73 -4.22 4.18
CA THR A 220 -2.86 -3.42 5.39
C THR A 220 -3.46 -4.28 6.49
N VAL A 221 -2.82 -4.28 7.65
CA VAL A 221 -3.29 -4.95 8.86
C VAL A 221 -3.40 -3.95 10.00
N PRO A 222 -4.55 -3.87 10.69
CA PRO A 222 -4.69 -3.07 11.90
C PRO A 222 -3.94 -3.76 13.04
N ILE A 223 -3.14 -3.01 13.82
CA ILE A 223 -2.24 -3.59 14.83
C ILE A 223 -2.56 -3.13 16.25
N ALA A 224 -3.12 -1.94 16.42
CA ALA A 224 -3.42 -1.35 17.71
C ALA A 224 -4.44 -0.21 17.60
N MET A 225 -4.87 0.31 18.73
CA MET A 225 -5.74 1.49 18.85
C MET A 225 -5.12 2.55 19.77
N PRO A 226 -3.99 3.17 19.41
CA PRO A 226 -3.50 4.30 20.17
C PRO A 226 -4.55 5.42 20.14
N GLN A 227 -4.78 6.09 21.28
CA GLN A 227 -5.77 7.15 21.40
C GLN A 227 -7.20 6.76 20.97
N ASN A 228 -7.57 5.47 21.09
CA ASN A 228 -8.85 4.90 20.65
C ASN A 228 -9.13 5.03 19.13
N LEU A 229 -8.11 5.18 18.32
CA LEU A 229 -8.19 5.18 16.86
C LEU A 229 -7.31 4.08 16.27
N PRO A 230 -7.74 3.39 15.20
CA PRO A 230 -6.95 2.33 14.60
C PRO A 230 -5.62 2.84 14.03
N LEU A 231 -4.56 2.08 14.31
CA LEU A 231 -3.25 2.21 13.67
C LEU A 231 -2.96 0.94 12.90
N GLY A 232 -2.46 1.08 11.67
CA GLY A 232 -2.13 -0.06 10.81
C GLY A 232 -0.72 -0.01 10.25
N VAL A 233 -0.24 -1.19 9.85
CA VAL A 233 0.95 -1.37 9.02
C VAL A 233 0.56 -2.00 7.69
N GLN A 234 1.46 -2.00 6.73
CA GLN A 234 1.33 -2.78 5.51
C GLN A 234 2.40 -3.87 5.44
N LEU A 235 1.95 -5.08 5.14
CA LEU A 235 2.80 -6.17 4.68
C LEU A 235 2.96 -6.03 3.17
N VAL A 236 4.19 -6.14 2.68
CA VAL A 236 4.51 -6.00 1.25
C VAL A 236 5.23 -7.25 0.78
N ALA A 237 4.78 -7.82 -0.33
CA ALA A 237 5.41 -8.99 -0.95
C ALA A 237 5.99 -8.65 -2.34
N PRO A 238 6.79 -9.52 -2.93
CA PRO A 238 7.24 -9.38 -4.32
C PRO A 238 6.05 -9.24 -5.27
N LYS A 239 6.23 -8.49 -6.35
CA LYS A 239 5.22 -8.40 -7.41
C LYS A 239 4.87 -9.78 -7.94
N GLY A 240 3.58 -10.09 -8.06
CA GLY A 240 3.08 -11.40 -8.47
C GLY A 240 3.01 -12.45 -7.36
N SER A 241 3.33 -12.09 -6.11
CA SER A 241 3.28 -13.00 -4.96
C SER A 241 2.07 -12.76 -4.05
N ASP A 242 0.92 -12.51 -4.67
CA ASP A 242 -0.35 -12.22 -4.00
C ASP A 242 -0.77 -13.36 -3.07
N GLU A 243 -0.67 -14.61 -3.56
CA GLU A 243 -0.98 -15.83 -2.82
C GLU A 243 -0.09 -15.97 -1.57
N MET A 244 1.21 -15.77 -1.76
CA MET A 244 2.19 -15.84 -0.68
C MET A 244 1.84 -14.83 0.43
N LEU A 245 1.54 -13.59 0.06
CA LEU A 245 1.20 -12.53 1.02
C LEU A 245 -0.03 -12.89 1.84
N LEU A 246 -1.10 -13.37 1.18
CA LEU A 246 -2.33 -13.75 1.86
C LEU A 246 -2.16 -15.00 2.72
N ASN A 247 -1.36 -15.99 2.29
CA ASN A 247 -1.11 -17.20 3.07
C ASN A 247 -0.30 -16.90 4.34
N VAL A 248 0.77 -16.11 4.21
CA VAL A 248 1.57 -15.66 5.37
C VAL A 248 0.70 -14.85 6.33
N ALA A 249 -0.13 -13.97 5.83
CA ALA A 249 -1.02 -13.18 6.68
C ALA A 249 -2.07 -14.04 7.41
N ALA A 250 -2.63 -15.06 6.75
CA ALA A 250 -3.57 -16.00 7.38
C ALA A 250 -2.91 -16.82 8.48
N GLU A 251 -1.66 -17.25 8.27
CA GLU A 251 -0.87 -17.96 9.29
C GLU A 251 -0.61 -17.06 10.50
N ILE A 252 -0.19 -15.80 10.29
CA ILE A 252 0.04 -14.84 11.38
C ILE A 252 -1.27 -14.56 12.14
N GLU A 253 -2.40 -14.36 11.44
CA GLU A 253 -3.73 -14.18 12.04
C GLU A 253 -4.07 -15.33 12.98
N HIS A 254 -3.83 -16.56 12.53
CA HIS A 254 -4.07 -17.78 13.33
C HIS A 254 -3.14 -17.88 14.53
N LEU A 255 -1.83 -17.63 14.33
CA LEU A 255 -0.81 -17.78 15.38
C LEU A 255 -0.93 -16.73 16.48
N LEU A 256 -1.32 -15.52 16.16
CA LEU A 256 -1.58 -14.47 17.15
C LEU A 256 -2.90 -14.68 17.90
N GLN A 257 -3.74 -15.62 17.49
CA GLN A 257 -5.10 -15.87 18.04
C GLN A 257 -5.92 -14.58 18.12
N LYS A 258 -5.62 -13.62 17.28
CA LYS A 258 -6.32 -12.35 17.20
C LYS A 258 -6.85 -12.22 15.78
N PRO A 259 -8.18 -12.07 15.61
CA PRO A 259 -8.66 -11.55 14.34
C PRO A 259 -8.01 -10.19 14.11
N TRP A 260 -7.66 -9.89 12.87
CA TRP A 260 -7.18 -8.56 12.47
C TRP A 260 -8.26 -7.47 12.65
N GLU A 261 -9.35 -7.83 13.30
CA GLU A 261 -10.45 -6.94 13.61
C GLU A 261 -10.19 -6.24 14.94
N ILE A 262 -10.03 -4.94 14.90
CA ILE A 262 -10.06 -4.14 16.12
C ILE A 262 -11.54 -3.91 16.45
N ARG A 263 -12.05 -4.64 17.43
CA ARG A 263 -13.41 -4.45 17.94
C ARG A 263 -13.43 -3.19 18.80
N HIS A 264 -14.32 -2.27 18.46
CA HIS A 264 -14.74 -1.24 19.39
C HIS A 264 -15.65 -1.94 20.42
N ASP A 265 -15.14 -2.20 21.61
CA ASP A 265 -16.00 -2.51 22.73
C ASP A 265 -16.91 -1.29 22.96
N ALA A 266 -18.21 -1.52 22.79
CA ALA A 266 -19.26 -0.50 22.83
C ALA A 266 -19.44 0.07 24.25
#